data_bfedcf26fe826dbcb0dbcc4f335c8c29
#
_entry.id   bfedcf26fe826dbcb0dbcc4f335c8c29
#
_cell.length_a   1.000
_cell.length_b   1.000
_cell.length_c   1.000
_cell.angle_alpha   90.00
_cell.angle_beta   90.00
_cell.angle_gamma   90.00
#
_symmetry.space_group_name_H-M   'P 1'
#
loop_
_entity.id
_entity.type
_entity.pdbx_description
1 polymer ?
#
loop_
_entity_poly.entity_id
_entity_poly.type
_entity_poly.pdbx_seq_one_letter_code
_entity_poly.pdbx_strand_id
1 'polypeptide(L)'
;MKKILICTDGSGYSMEACRTGACLAKETDAVLDLLYVSDVRQFEIPAVADLRGSIGVQPYDGMLAQMHELERLKSDFIWKESLKIFVAVGLAQRVSYHHEVGLLVDLISRYEAEADLVLLGKRGESAQFAKEHMGSMLERVVRAA
;
A
#
# COMPACT_ATOMS: atom_id res chain seq x y z
N MET A 1 10.48 7.63 18.10
CA MET A 1 9.81 7.02 16.93
C MET A 1 10.17 5.55 16.89
N LYS A 2 9.17 4.68 16.95
CA LYS A 2 9.38 3.23 17.04
C LYS A 2 8.92 2.47 15.79
N LYS A 3 7.87 2.95 15.10
CA LYS A 3 7.32 2.28 13.94
C LYS A 3 6.93 3.28 12.87
N ILE A 4 7.34 3.00 11.65
CA ILE A 4 7.01 3.80 10.46
C ILE A 4 6.18 2.92 9.54
N LEU A 5 5.00 3.41 9.15
CA LEU A 5 4.16 2.76 8.15
C LEU A 5 4.40 3.42 6.79
N ILE A 6 4.71 2.61 5.79
CA ILE A 6 4.84 3.06 4.42
C ILE A 6 3.74 2.42 3.60
N CYS A 7 2.88 3.23 3.00
CA CYS A 7 1.84 2.74 2.10
C CYS A 7 2.33 2.86 0.67
N THR A 8 2.38 1.75 -0.04
CA THR A 8 2.91 1.69 -1.40
C THR A 8 1.83 1.28 -2.40
N ASP A 9 1.92 1.80 -3.60
CA ASP A 9 1.13 1.37 -4.75
C ASP A 9 2.03 0.86 -5.90
N GLY A 10 3.33 0.76 -5.63
CA GLY A 10 4.32 0.34 -6.62
C GLY A 10 4.81 1.44 -7.54
N SER A 11 4.29 2.66 -7.41
CA SER A 11 4.73 3.79 -8.23
C SER A 11 6.11 4.29 -7.82
N GLY A 12 6.72 5.13 -8.68
CA GLY A 12 7.97 5.80 -8.35
C GLY A 12 7.86 6.66 -7.10
N TYR A 13 6.71 7.27 -6.88
CA TYR A 13 6.46 8.09 -5.69
C TYR A 13 6.43 7.24 -4.42
N SER A 14 5.88 6.05 -4.48
CA SER A 14 5.91 5.09 -3.37
C SER A 14 7.33 4.61 -3.08
N MET A 15 8.14 4.43 -4.11
CA MET A 15 9.54 4.04 -3.93
C MET A 15 10.33 5.15 -3.24
N GLU A 16 10.03 6.42 -3.54
CA GLU A 16 10.63 7.54 -2.81
C GLU A 16 10.20 7.54 -1.33
N ALA A 17 8.95 7.19 -1.05
CA ALA A 17 8.49 7.03 0.32
C ALA A 17 9.27 5.93 1.04
N CYS A 18 9.58 4.84 0.35
CA CYS A 18 10.42 3.77 0.90
C CYS A 18 11.83 4.27 1.24
N ARG A 19 12.43 5.06 0.36
CA ARG A 19 13.76 5.63 0.59
C ARG A 19 13.76 6.57 1.79
N THR A 20 12.75 7.43 1.88
CA THR A 20 12.58 8.34 3.02
C THR A 20 12.40 7.56 4.31
N GLY A 21 11.55 6.54 4.30
CA GLY A 21 11.32 5.70 5.47
C GLY A 21 12.57 4.96 5.90
N ALA A 22 13.34 4.45 4.95
CA ALA A 22 14.61 3.78 5.23
C ALA A 22 15.59 4.72 5.91
N CYS A 23 15.72 5.94 5.41
CA CYS A 23 16.58 6.96 5.99
C CYS A 23 16.18 7.28 7.43
N LEU A 24 14.89 7.52 7.66
CA LEU A 24 14.37 7.83 9.00
C LEU A 24 14.53 6.66 9.95
N ALA A 25 14.28 5.44 9.50
CA ALA A 25 14.44 4.25 10.34
C ALA A 25 15.88 4.04 10.76
N LYS A 26 16.81 4.36 9.86
CA LYS A 26 18.23 4.23 10.16
C LYS A 26 18.68 5.20 11.25
N GLU A 27 18.10 6.40 11.26
CA GLU A 27 18.44 7.43 12.27
C GLU A 27 17.73 7.20 13.61
N THR A 28 16.56 6.56 13.59
CA THR A 28 15.70 6.45 14.77
C THR A 28 15.63 5.04 15.36
N ASP A 29 16.26 4.06 14.70
CA ASP A 29 16.14 2.63 15.02
C ASP A 29 14.71 2.10 14.97
N ALA A 30 13.83 2.77 14.21
CA ALA A 30 12.45 2.35 14.03
C ALA A 30 12.35 1.08 13.21
N VAL A 31 11.27 0.32 13.42
CA VAL A 31 10.88 -0.76 12.52
C VAL A 31 9.94 -0.22 11.45
N LEU A 32 9.86 -0.92 10.35
CA LEU A 32 9.10 -0.49 9.17
C LEU A 32 8.01 -1.50 8.86
N ASP A 33 6.80 -1.00 8.64
CA ASP A 33 5.71 -1.77 8.04
C ASP A 33 5.49 -1.22 6.64
N LEU A 34 5.65 -2.07 5.63
CA LEU A 34 5.34 -1.74 4.25
C LEU A 34 4.00 -2.37 3.90
N LEU A 35 3.03 -1.53 3.58
CA LEU A 35 1.65 -1.97 3.31
C LEU A 35 1.29 -1.70 1.86
N TYR A 36 0.86 -2.76 1.17
CA TYR A 36 0.21 -2.65 -0.13
C TYR A 36 -1.23 -3.10 0.01
N VAL A 37 -2.16 -2.24 -0.34
CA VAL A 37 -3.59 -2.53 -0.29
C VAL A 37 -4.13 -2.73 -1.71
N SER A 38 -4.72 -3.91 -1.94
CA SER A 38 -5.53 -4.14 -3.13
C SER A 38 -6.94 -3.70 -2.79
N ASP A 39 -7.33 -2.52 -3.28
CA ASP A 39 -8.64 -1.94 -2.95
C ASP A 39 -9.74 -2.73 -3.66
N VAL A 40 -10.71 -3.23 -2.88
CA VAL A 40 -11.82 -4.02 -3.42
C VAL A 40 -12.64 -3.28 -4.46
N ARG A 41 -12.63 -1.95 -4.44
CA ARG A 41 -13.31 -1.14 -5.45
C ARG A 41 -12.76 -1.36 -6.85
N GLN A 42 -11.51 -1.80 -6.96
CA GLN A 42 -10.89 -2.14 -8.24
C GLN A 42 -11.55 -3.35 -8.90
N PHE A 43 -12.22 -4.19 -8.11
CA PHE A 43 -12.90 -5.39 -8.59
C PHE A 43 -14.37 -5.14 -8.92
N GLU A 44 -14.88 -3.95 -8.63
CA GLU A 44 -16.27 -3.56 -8.84
C GLU A 44 -16.41 -2.65 -10.06
N ILE A 45 -15.85 -3.07 -11.20
CA ILE A 45 -15.98 -2.28 -12.43
C ILE A 45 -17.32 -2.55 -13.11
N PRO A 46 -17.97 -1.52 -13.66
CA PRO A 46 -19.28 -1.66 -14.30
C PRO A 46 -19.34 -2.71 -15.38
N ALA A 47 -18.29 -2.84 -16.19
CA ALA A 47 -18.23 -3.85 -17.24
C ALA A 47 -18.32 -5.28 -16.70
N VAL A 48 -17.72 -5.54 -15.55
CA VAL A 48 -17.78 -6.85 -14.90
C VAL A 48 -19.18 -7.11 -14.37
N ALA A 49 -19.81 -6.09 -13.79
CA ALA A 49 -21.18 -6.20 -13.30
C ALA A 49 -22.17 -6.48 -14.43
N ASP A 50 -22.00 -5.82 -15.57
CA ASP A 50 -22.84 -6.03 -16.77
C ASP A 50 -22.67 -7.45 -17.31
N LEU A 51 -21.44 -7.92 -17.40
CA LEU A 51 -21.15 -9.29 -17.83
C LEU A 51 -21.77 -10.32 -16.89
N ARG A 52 -21.71 -10.06 -15.60
CA ARG A 52 -22.31 -10.93 -14.58
C ARG A 52 -23.81 -11.08 -14.78
N GLY A 53 -24.50 -9.97 -15.10
CA GLY A 53 -25.92 -9.97 -15.34
C GLY A 53 -26.31 -10.64 -16.65
N SER A 54 -25.46 -10.55 -17.68
CA SER A 54 -25.77 -11.03 -19.01
C SER A 54 -25.41 -12.48 -19.27
N ILE A 55 -24.32 -12.96 -18.67
CA ILE A 55 -23.70 -14.23 -19.07
C ILE A 55 -23.77 -15.26 -17.94
N GLY A 56 -24.06 -14.82 -16.73
CA GLY A 56 -24.12 -15.67 -15.57
C GLY A 56 -22.88 -15.54 -14.68
N VAL A 57 -22.82 -16.38 -13.65
CA VAL A 57 -21.86 -16.21 -12.55
C VAL A 57 -20.47 -16.72 -12.87
N GLN A 58 -20.36 -17.82 -13.61
CA GLN A 58 -19.07 -18.48 -13.82
C GLN A 58 -18.03 -17.60 -14.54
N PRO A 59 -18.34 -16.89 -15.64
CA PRO A 59 -17.36 -15.97 -16.23
C PRO A 59 -16.91 -14.88 -15.28
N TYR A 60 -17.81 -14.38 -14.44
CA TYR A 60 -17.51 -13.38 -13.42
C TYR A 60 -16.54 -13.95 -12.40
N ASP A 61 -16.80 -15.15 -11.87
CA ASP A 61 -15.94 -15.79 -10.88
C ASP A 61 -14.54 -16.05 -11.45
N GLY A 62 -14.44 -16.48 -12.70
CA GLY A 62 -13.17 -16.66 -13.37
C GLY A 62 -12.40 -15.36 -13.51
N MET A 63 -13.09 -14.26 -13.81
CA MET A 63 -12.48 -12.94 -13.90
C MET A 63 -11.96 -12.47 -12.54
N LEU A 64 -12.72 -12.68 -11.48
CA LEU A 64 -12.28 -12.34 -10.13
C LEU A 64 -11.02 -13.12 -9.74
N ALA A 65 -10.99 -14.42 -10.04
CA ALA A 65 -9.81 -15.23 -9.75
C ALA A 65 -8.58 -14.71 -10.49
N GLN A 66 -8.75 -14.30 -11.76
CA GLN A 66 -7.66 -13.72 -12.53
C GLN A 66 -7.21 -12.38 -11.95
N MET A 67 -8.15 -11.55 -11.52
CA MET A 67 -7.81 -10.26 -10.91
C MET A 67 -7.04 -10.44 -9.61
N HIS A 68 -7.44 -11.39 -8.77
CA HIS A 68 -6.73 -11.71 -7.53
C HIS A 68 -5.31 -12.22 -7.82
N GLU A 69 -5.15 -13.05 -8.85
CA GLU A 69 -3.83 -13.55 -9.24
C GLU A 69 -2.93 -12.42 -9.73
N LEU A 70 -3.47 -11.50 -10.54
CA LEU A 70 -2.72 -10.33 -11.01
C LEU A 70 -2.29 -9.45 -9.84
N GLU A 71 -3.17 -9.26 -8.86
CA GLU A 71 -2.83 -8.48 -7.66
C GLU A 71 -1.75 -9.17 -6.83
N ARG A 72 -1.79 -10.50 -6.73
CA ARG A 72 -0.76 -11.26 -6.05
C ARG A 72 0.60 -11.09 -6.74
N LEU A 73 0.63 -11.18 -8.07
CA LEU A 73 1.86 -10.98 -8.83
C LEU A 73 2.38 -9.55 -8.70
N LYS A 74 1.47 -8.57 -8.71
CA LYS A 74 1.83 -7.17 -8.51
C LYS A 74 2.41 -6.97 -7.11
N SER A 75 1.81 -7.58 -6.10
CA SER A 75 2.30 -7.51 -4.72
C SER A 75 3.71 -8.10 -4.60
N ASP A 76 3.95 -9.26 -5.19
CA ASP A 76 5.27 -9.89 -5.18
C ASP A 76 6.32 -8.99 -5.82
N PHE A 77 5.97 -8.35 -6.94
CA PHE A 77 6.86 -7.42 -7.63
C PHE A 77 7.15 -6.19 -6.78
N ILE A 78 6.11 -5.60 -6.16
CA ILE A 78 6.26 -4.43 -5.28
C ILE A 78 7.20 -4.75 -4.12
N TRP A 79 7.01 -5.90 -3.48
CA TRP A 79 7.86 -6.31 -2.37
C TRP A 79 9.30 -6.50 -2.82
N LYS A 80 9.51 -7.19 -3.92
CA LYS A 80 10.85 -7.43 -4.46
C LYS A 80 11.59 -6.12 -4.75
N GLU A 81 10.93 -5.17 -5.41
CA GLU A 81 11.54 -3.90 -5.74
C GLU A 81 11.77 -3.02 -4.50
N SER A 82 10.83 -3.03 -3.56
CA SER A 82 10.97 -2.28 -2.32
C SER A 82 12.08 -2.85 -1.45
N LEU A 83 12.19 -4.17 -1.38
CA LEU A 83 13.20 -4.84 -0.57
C LEU A 83 14.61 -4.46 -1.00
N LYS A 84 14.83 -4.22 -2.29
CA LYS A 84 16.14 -3.77 -2.78
C LYS A 84 16.59 -2.48 -2.10
N ILE A 85 15.65 -1.57 -1.84
CA ILE A 85 15.94 -0.29 -1.17
C ILE A 85 16.39 -0.55 0.27
N PHE A 86 15.69 -1.42 0.98
CA PHE A 86 15.99 -1.70 2.39
C PHE A 86 17.26 -2.53 2.55
N VAL A 87 17.49 -3.48 1.66
CA VAL A 87 18.73 -4.28 1.66
C VAL A 87 19.95 -3.38 1.44
N ALA A 88 19.84 -2.42 0.53
CA ALA A 88 20.96 -1.52 0.21
C ALA A 88 21.46 -0.72 1.42
N VAL A 89 20.59 -0.47 2.40
CA VAL A 89 20.95 0.29 3.60
C VAL A 89 20.99 -0.58 4.88
N GLY A 90 20.90 -1.90 4.72
CA GLY A 90 21.03 -2.83 5.83
C GLY A 90 19.82 -2.94 6.73
N LEU A 91 18.63 -2.62 6.24
CA LEU A 91 17.39 -2.61 7.03
C LEU A 91 16.44 -3.77 6.73
N ALA A 92 16.86 -4.74 5.92
CA ALA A 92 15.97 -5.82 5.47
C ALA A 92 15.28 -6.56 6.62
N GLN A 93 15.96 -6.73 7.76
CA GLN A 93 15.43 -7.45 8.92
C GLN A 93 14.46 -6.60 9.76
N ARG A 94 14.38 -5.30 9.49
CA ARG A 94 13.52 -4.38 10.23
C ARG A 94 12.25 -4.01 9.49
N VAL A 95 12.05 -4.58 8.29
CA VAL A 95 10.89 -4.33 7.44
C VAL A 95 9.97 -5.54 7.44
N SER A 96 8.68 -5.30 7.70
CA SER A 96 7.64 -6.31 7.55
C SER A 96 6.73 -5.89 6.40
N TYR A 97 6.47 -6.80 5.48
CA TYR A 97 5.60 -6.53 4.34
C TYR A 97 4.21 -7.10 4.58
N HIS A 98 3.20 -6.29 4.25
CA HIS A 98 1.81 -6.68 4.38
C HIS A 98 1.08 -6.40 3.07
N HIS A 99 0.44 -7.42 2.53
CA HIS A 99 -0.49 -7.27 1.42
C HIS A 99 -1.89 -7.57 1.92
N GLU A 100 -2.75 -6.56 1.88
CA GLU A 100 -4.12 -6.66 2.37
C GLU A 100 -5.09 -6.40 1.22
N VAL A 101 -6.23 -7.07 1.26
CA VAL A 101 -7.33 -6.86 0.31
C VAL A 101 -8.51 -6.30 1.09
N GLY A 102 -9.01 -5.16 0.68
CA GLY A 102 -10.13 -4.52 1.38
C GLY A 102 -10.27 -3.06 0.97
N LEU A 103 -10.95 -2.30 1.81
CA LEU A 103 -11.06 -0.86 1.61
C LEU A 103 -9.80 -0.17 2.08
N LEU A 104 -9.20 0.62 1.20
CA LEU A 104 -7.94 1.32 1.46
C LEU A 104 -7.99 2.12 2.77
N VAL A 105 -9.06 2.88 2.97
CA VAL A 105 -9.25 3.73 4.16
C VAL A 105 -9.20 2.90 5.45
N ASP A 106 -9.97 1.82 5.49
CA ASP A 106 -10.08 0.98 6.69
C ASP A 106 -8.77 0.30 7.03
N LEU A 107 -8.08 -0.18 6.01
CA LEU A 107 -6.82 -0.90 6.20
C LEU A 107 -5.70 0.04 6.64
N ILE A 108 -5.57 1.20 6.00
CA ILE A 108 -4.56 2.18 6.41
C ILE A 108 -4.84 2.65 7.84
N SER A 109 -6.09 2.92 8.18
CA SER A 109 -6.45 3.36 9.53
C SER A 109 -6.09 2.31 10.58
N ARG A 110 -6.25 1.03 10.27
CA ARG A 110 -5.89 -0.05 11.17
C ARG A 110 -4.39 -0.07 11.46
N TYR A 111 -3.57 0.03 10.42
CA TYR A 111 -2.12 0.03 10.57
C TYR A 111 -1.60 1.34 11.16
N GLU A 112 -2.23 2.45 10.82
CA GLU A 112 -1.87 3.77 11.34
C GLU A 112 -1.94 3.83 12.87
N ALA A 113 -2.90 3.13 13.47
CA ALA A 113 -3.09 3.15 14.91
C ALA A 113 -1.83 2.72 15.69
N GLU A 114 -1.01 1.86 15.10
CA GLU A 114 0.22 1.37 15.72
C GLU A 114 1.48 2.09 15.24
N ALA A 115 1.35 3.00 14.28
CA ALA A 115 2.50 3.68 13.68
C ALA A 115 2.69 5.06 14.28
N ASP A 116 3.94 5.46 14.42
CA ASP A 116 4.31 6.82 14.84
C ASP A 116 4.36 7.78 13.67
N LEU A 117 4.57 7.25 12.47
CA LEU A 117 4.67 8.02 11.24
C LEU A 117 4.09 7.23 10.08
N VAL A 118 3.38 7.91 9.18
CA VAL A 118 2.83 7.31 7.96
C VAL A 118 3.40 8.05 6.76
N LEU A 119 3.96 7.30 5.82
CA LEU A 119 4.52 7.83 4.59
C LEU A 119 3.67 7.37 3.41
N LEU A 120 3.33 8.32 2.54
CA LEU A 120 2.55 8.08 1.33
C LEU A 120 3.26 8.73 0.13
N GLY A 121 3.13 8.12 -1.04
CA GLY A 121 3.61 8.72 -2.27
C GLY A 121 2.72 9.91 -2.67
N LYS A 122 3.32 10.98 -3.19
CA LYS A 122 2.59 12.22 -3.47
C LYS A 122 1.59 12.14 -4.62
N ARG A 123 1.76 11.22 -5.57
CA ARG A 123 0.92 11.14 -6.77
C ARG A 123 0.47 9.72 -7.11
N GLY A 124 0.42 8.82 -6.15
CA GLY A 124 -0.13 7.48 -6.35
C GLY A 124 -1.56 7.39 -5.83
N GLU A 125 -2.09 6.20 -5.75
CA GLU A 125 -3.41 5.94 -5.17
C GLU A 125 -3.48 6.42 -3.73
N SER A 126 -2.37 6.31 -3.01
CA SER A 126 -2.26 6.77 -1.63
C SER A 126 -2.37 8.29 -1.50
N ALA A 127 -1.99 9.04 -2.54
CA ALA A 127 -2.16 10.50 -2.55
C ALA A 127 -3.63 10.89 -2.60
N GLN A 128 -4.44 10.12 -3.31
CA GLN A 128 -5.89 10.34 -3.33
C GLN A 128 -6.50 10.13 -1.95
N PHE A 129 -6.05 9.09 -1.25
CA PHE A 129 -6.46 8.86 0.12
C PHE A 129 -6.14 10.05 1.01
N ALA A 130 -4.93 10.61 0.90
CA ALA A 130 -4.52 11.76 1.69
C ALA A 130 -5.37 13.00 1.42
N LYS A 131 -5.81 13.20 0.17
CA LYS A 131 -6.70 14.31 -0.18
C LYS A 131 -8.10 14.15 0.41
N GLU A 132 -8.61 12.93 0.46
CA GLU A 132 -9.95 12.63 0.93
C GLU A 132 -10.04 12.58 2.45
N HIS A 133 -8.93 12.32 3.13
CA HIS A 133 -8.86 12.08 4.58
C HIS A 133 -7.97 13.10 5.25
N MET A 134 -8.50 14.30 5.40
CA MET A 134 -7.86 15.38 6.12
C MET A 134 -7.96 15.15 7.63
N GLY A 135 -7.00 15.62 8.39
CA GLY A 135 -7.00 15.51 9.84
C GLY A 135 -5.68 14.98 10.40
N SER A 136 -5.76 14.17 11.46
CA SER A 136 -4.55 13.69 12.17
C SER A 136 -3.59 12.93 11.26
N MET A 137 -4.11 12.16 10.34
CA MET A 137 -3.29 11.40 9.40
C MET A 137 -2.57 12.33 8.42
N LEU A 138 -3.25 13.35 7.93
CA LEU A 138 -2.64 14.32 7.03
C LEU A 138 -1.48 15.06 7.70
N GLU A 139 -1.62 15.39 8.96
CA GLU A 139 -0.57 16.05 9.72
C GLU A 139 0.70 15.20 9.74
N ARG A 140 0.56 13.89 9.97
CA ARG A 140 1.69 12.96 9.96
C ARG A 140 2.34 12.87 8.59
N VAL A 141 1.53 12.83 7.52
CA VAL A 141 2.02 12.77 6.14
C VAL A 141 2.80 14.03 5.77
N VAL A 142 2.29 15.20 6.16
CA VAL A 142 2.95 16.49 5.86
C VAL A 142 4.32 16.55 6.53
N ARG A 143 4.45 16.05 7.74
CA ARG A 143 5.74 16.04 8.45
C ARG A 143 6.77 15.14 7.78
N ALA A 144 6.32 14.10 7.07
CA ALA A 144 7.18 13.15 6.40
C ALA A 144 7.59 13.60 4.99
N ALA A 145 6.75 14.39 4.37
CA ALA A 145 7.04 14.90 3.04
C ALA A 145 8.07 16.02 3.12
#